data_9f25920139189d4b19e75564098367f1
#
_entry.id   9f25920139189d4b19e75564098367f1
#
_cell.length_a   1.000
_cell.length_b   1.000
_cell.length_c   1.000
_cell.angle_alpha   90.00
_cell.angle_beta   90.00
_cell.angle_gamma   90.00
#
_symmetry.space_group_name_H-M   'P 1'
#
loop_
_entity.id
_entity.type
_entity.pdbx_description
1 polymer ?
#
loop_
_entity_poly.entity_id
_entity_poly.type
_entity_poly.pdbx_seq_one_letter_code
_entity_poly.pdbx_strand_id
1 'polypeptide(L)'
;MRPANIIPKIFIGLGNPGDRXQHTRHXLGYLSIDSFXEXHQLGDLKXDXKSDGSILKSXLHEKEFXLFKSSRYMNESGLSVNRLRXYRNXSMQXICIIHDDLDLDVGEVRIKYSGGHGGHNGLRDIIQACGSKDFIRIRMGIGHPEKDEVIDYVLSKPKKGEKEILEQSIYQAAEAMDSLLINGLDETMNRFN
;
A
#
# COMPACT_ATOMS: atom_id res chain seq x y z
N MET A 1 -19.77 9.38 -6.29
CA MET A 1 -19.72 8.33 -7.35
C MET A 1 -18.30 8.20 -7.85
N ARG A 2 -17.78 6.99 -7.93
CA ARG A 2 -16.40 6.83 -8.39
C ARG A 2 -16.32 6.89 -9.92
N PRO A 3 -15.20 7.36 -10.46
CA PRO A 3 -14.99 7.32 -11.90
C PRO A 3 -15.03 5.89 -12.44
N ALA A 4 -15.37 5.73 -13.69
CA ALA A 4 -15.36 4.42 -14.33
C ALA A 4 -13.92 3.92 -14.47
N ASN A 5 -13.72 2.70 -14.07
CA ASN A 5 -12.51 1.89 -14.30
C ASN A 5 -11.19 2.65 -14.12
N ILE A 6 -10.95 3.11 -12.90
CA ILE A 6 -9.78 3.90 -12.55
C ILE A 6 -8.50 3.11 -12.81
N ILE A 7 -7.49 3.79 -13.37
CA ILE A 7 -6.12 3.27 -13.45
C ILE A 7 -5.27 4.15 -12.54
N PRO A 8 -4.63 3.58 -11.50
CA PRO A 8 -3.86 4.41 -10.58
C PRO A 8 -2.65 5.07 -11.25
N LYS A 9 -2.31 6.23 -10.75
CA LYS A 9 -1.09 6.93 -11.17
C LYS A 9 0.00 6.88 -10.13
N ILE A 10 -0.34 6.62 -8.87
CA ILE A 10 0.63 6.51 -7.79
C ILE A 10 0.27 5.28 -6.95
N PHE A 11 1.27 4.45 -6.69
CA PHE A 11 1.16 3.33 -5.74
C PHE A 11 1.99 3.66 -4.52
N ILE A 12 1.39 3.56 -3.35
CA ILE A 12 2.05 3.88 -2.09
C ILE A 12 2.00 2.66 -1.19
N GLY A 13 3.17 2.18 -0.77
CA GLY A 13 3.24 1.10 0.19
C GLY A 13 3.41 1.66 1.60
N LEU A 14 2.59 1.22 2.53
CA LEU A 14 2.69 1.66 3.91
C LEU A 14 3.61 0.76 4.72
N GLY A 15 4.36 1.36 5.63
CA GLY A 15 5.27 0.67 6.52
C GLY A 15 6.00 1.65 7.39
N ASN A 16 6.69 1.13 8.39
CA ASN A 16 7.56 1.96 9.22
C ASN A 16 8.99 1.89 8.68
N PRO A 17 9.68 3.02 8.61
CA PRO A 17 11.06 3.01 8.15
C PRO A 17 12.01 2.44 9.20
N GLY A 18 13.19 2.02 8.76
CA GLY A 18 14.27 1.59 9.63
C GLY A 18 14.34 0.09 9.80
N ASP A 19 15.48 -0.37 10.35
CA ASP A 19 15.79 -1.80 10.47
C ASP A 19 14.84 -2.51 11.42
N ARG A 20 14.39 -1.86 12.43
CA ARG A 20 13.49 -2.46 13.40
C ARG A 20 12.10 -2.74 12.85
N UNK A 21 11.73 -2.11 11.90
CA UNK A 21 10.57 -2.26 11.33
C UNK A 21 10.53 -3.15 10.24
N GLN A 22 11.62 -3.55 9.79
CA GLN A 22 11.73 -4.56 8.74
C GLN A 22 11.10 -5.86 9.19
N HIS A 23 10.53 -6.59 8.30
CA HIS A 23 10.00 -7.93 8.54
C HIS A 23 8.83 -7.98 9.51
N THR A 24 8.29 -6.85 9.93
CA THR A 24 7.05 -6.86 10.71
C THR A 24 5.84 -6.95 9.78
N ARG A 25 4.69 -7.30 10.36
CA ARG A 25 3.43 -7.35 9.58
C ARG A 25 3.10 -6.00 8.96
N HIS A 26 3.37 -4.94 9.68
CA HIS A 26 3.17 -3.56 9.19
C HIS A 26 4.10 -3.17 8.02
N UNK A 27 4.97 -3.80 7.52
CA UNK A 27 5.80 -3.60 6.55
C UNK A 27 5.43 -4.13 5.33
N LEU A 28 4.23 -4.83 5.29
CA LEU A 28 3.86 -5.54 4.07
C LEU A 28 3.67 -4.62 2.87
N GLY A 29 3.16 -3.44 3.10
CA GLY A 29 3.01 -2.49 1.99
C GLY A 29 4.35 -2.09 1.39
N TYR A 30 5.34 -1.81 2.23
CA TYR A 30 6.70 -1.52 1.76
C TYR A 30 7.24 -2.69 0.93
N LEU A 31 7.06 -3.90 1.44
CA LEU A 31 7.62 -5.08 0.79
C LEU A 31 6.97 -5.33 -0.55
N SER A 32 5.70 -4.98 -0.69
CA SER A 32 5.01 -5.14 -1.97
C SER A 32 5.57 -4.17 -3.02
N ILE A 33 5.87 -2.96 -2.63
CA ILE A 33 6.53 -2.01 -3.54
C ILE A 33 7.91 -2.56 -3.94
N ASP A 34 8.67 -3.08 -2.97
CA ASP A 34 9.98 -3.66 -3.26
C ASP A 34 9.88 -4.83 -4.22
N SER A 35 8.90 -5.71 -4.01
CA SER A 35 8.68 -6.87 -4.88
C SER A 35 8.35 -6.43 -6.31
N PHE A 36 7.52 -5.46 -6.43
CA PHE A 36 7.18 -4.89 -7.73
C PHE A 36 8.41 -4.27 -8.42
N UNK A 37 9.04 -3.58 -7.80
CA UNK A 37 10.18 -3.00 -8.27
C UNK A 37 11.11 -3.97 -8.74
N GLU A 38 11.24 -5.10 -8.01
CA GLU A 38 12.20 -6.15 -8.38
C GLU A 38 11.73 -6.99 -9.57
N UNK A 39 10.55 -7.06 -9.45
CA UNK A 39 9.98 -7.79 -10.39
C UNK A 39 10.06 -7.28 -11.67
N HIS A 40 9.97 -6.16 -11.89
CA HIS A 40 10.04 -5.50 -13.19
C HIS A 40 11.39 -4.86 -13.48
N GLN A 41 12.34 -5.02 -12.60
CA GLN A 41 13.69 -4.48 -12.76
C GLN A 41 13.66 -2.96 -12.96
N LEU A 42 12.91 -2.28 -12.10
CA LEU A 42 12.70 -0.84 -12.27
C LEU A 42 13.78 0.01 -11.62
N GLY A 43 14.62 -0.59 -10.77
CA GLY A 43 15.65 0.15 -10.04
C GLY A 43 15.16 0.54 -8.66
N ASP A 44 15.84 1.51 -8.06
CA ASP A 44 15.61 1.86 -6.67
C ASP A 44 14.81 3.15 -6.55
N LEU A 45 14.00 3.23 -5.48
CA LEU A 45 13.36 4.47 -5.07
C LEU A 45 14.44 5.46 -4.61
N LYS A 46 14.21 6.75 -4.84
CA LYS A 46 15.17 7.80 -4.46
C LYS A 46 14.52 8.85 -3.57
N UNK A 47 15.11 9.36 -2.61
CA UNK A 47 14.69 10.27 -1.69
C UNK A 47 14.13 11.41 -2.37
N ASP A 48 13.18 11.79 -1.77
CA ASP A 48 12.39 12.94 -2.19
C ASP A 48 12.04 13.82 -0.97
N UNK A 49 12.65 14.61 -0.94
CA UNK A 49 12.61 15.44 0.08
C UNK A 49 11.40 16.15 0.25
N LYS A 50 10.80 16.57 -0.83
CA LYS A 50 9.57 17.38 -0.79
C LYS A 50 8.40 16.63 -0.16
N SER A 51 8.33 15.33 -0.35
CA SER A 51 7.24 14.52 0.20
C SER A 51 7.63 13.75 1.44
N ASP A 52 8.85 13.87 1.90
CA ASP A 52 9.33 13.10 3.06
C ASP A 52 9.26 11.61 2.81
N GLY A 53 9.78 11.19 1.68
CA GLY A 53 9.75 9.77 1.33
C GLY A 53 10.71 9.44 0.22
N SER A 54 10.52 8.29 -0.36
CA SER A 54 11.29 7.82 -1.51
C SER A 54 10.37 7.52 -2.66
N ILE A 55 10.77 7.89 -3.86
CA ILE A 55 9.91 7.81 -5.03
C ILE A 55 10.65 7.27 -6.25
N LEU A 56 9.92 6.61 -7.13
CA LEU A 56 10.40 6.21 -8.44
C LEU A 56 9.31 6.45 -9.47
N LYS A 57 9.65 7.16 -10.55
CA LYS A 57 8.76 7.29 -11.71
C LYS A 57 9.12 6.21 -12.70
N SER A 58 8.16 5.58 -13.28
CA SER A 58 8.41 4.51 -14.26
C SER A 58 7.26 4.35 -15.24
N UNK A 59 7.28 3.56 -16.08
CA UNK A 59 6.37 3.29 -17.06
C UNK A 59 6.33 1.86 -17.24
N LEU A 60 5.24 1.27 -17.37
CA LEU A 60 4.97 -0.13 -17.70
C LEU A 60 3.64 -0.21 -18.43
N HIS A 61 3.53 -1.16 -19.35
CA HIS A 61 2.27 -1.37 -20.04
C HIS A 61 1.74 -0.07 -20.65
N GLU A 62 2.66 0.78 -21.09
CA GLU A 62 2.35 2.08 -21.69
C GLU A 62 1.65 3.04 -20.72
N LYS A 63 1.79 2.81 -19.42
CA LYS A 63 1.23 3.67 -18.38
C LYS A 63 2.35 4.22 -17.52
N GLU A 64 2.32 5.53 -17.27
CA GLU A 64 3.25 6.16 -16.34
C GLU A 64 2.68 6.12 -14.93
N PHE A 65 3.58 5.89 -13.99
CA PHE A 65 3.15 5.82 -12.58
C PHE A 65 4.29 6.15 -11.63
N UNK A 66 4.07 6.35 -10.33
CA UNK A 66 4.98 6.58 -9.40
C UNK A 66 4.90 5.54 -8.41
N LEU A 67 5.88 5.12 -7.84
CA LEU A 67 5.93 4.25 -6.65
C LEU A 67 6.48 5.08 -5.49
N PHE A 68 5.94 4.90 -4.30
CA PHE A 68 6.30 5.76 -3.17
C PHE A 68 6.26 5.00 -1.84
N LYS A 69 7.24 5.31 -0.98
CA LYS A 69 7.25 4.92 0.43
C LYS A 69 7.51 6.17 1.27
N SER A 70 6.71 6.38 2.32
CA SER A 70 6.96 7.47 3.26
C SER A 70 8.20 7.17 4.10
N SER A 71 8.97 8.21 4.43
CA SER A 71 10.06 8.09 5.41
C SER A 71 9.58 8.33 6.84
N ARG A 72 8.31 8.69 7.01
CA ARG A 72 7.75 8.93 8.33
C ARG A 72 7.19 7.63 8.91
N TYR A 73 7.02 7.62 10.23
CA TYR A 73 6.40 6.46 10.87
C TYR A 73 4.93 6.34 10.45
N MET A 74 4.39 5.14 10.64
CA MET A 74 3.07 4.78 10.12
C MET A 74 2.00 5.81 10.49
N ASN A 75 1.98 6.28 11.73
CA ASN A 75 0.94 7.21 12.18
C ASN A 75 1.13 8.63 11.65
N GLU A 76 2.16 8.87 10.85
CA GLU A 76 2.38 10.13 10.17
C GLU A 76 2.38 9.96 8.64
N SER A 77 1.86 8.85 8.15
CA SER A 77 1.82 8.57 6.71
C SER A 77 1.06 9.64 5.94
N GLY A 78 0.02 10.21 6.57
CA GLY A 78 -0.80 11.21 5.89
C GLY A 78 -0.06 12.47 5.51
N LEU A 79 0.92 12.88 6.31
CA LEU A 79 1.70 14.07 5.98
C LEU A 79 2.45 13.86 4.66
N SER A 80 3.14 12.72 4.52
CA SER A 80 3.88 12.42 3.30
C SER A 80 2.95 12.28 2.10
N VAL A 81 1.86 11.55 2.28
CA VAL A 81 0.94 11.31 1.16
C VAL A 81 0.31 12.61 0.69
N ASN A 82 -0.09 13.46 1.63
CA ASN A 82 -0.70 14.73 1.25
C ASN A 82 0.29 15.66 0.56
N ARG A 83 1.55 15.69 1.03
CA ARG A 83 2.59 16.46 0.34
C ARG A 83 2.82 15.93 -1.08
N LEU A 84 2.94 14.64 -1.22
CA LEU A 84 3.14 14.01 -2.52
C LEU A 84 1.99 14.34 -3.45
N ARG A 85 0.81 14.22 -2.98
CA ARG A 85 -0.39 14.51 -3.76
C ARG A 85 -0.45 15.95 -4.25
N UNK A 86 -0.24 16.65 -3.44
CA UNK A 86 -0.28 17.98 -3.72
C UNK A 86 0.77 18.38 -4.61
N TYR A 87 1.94 18.02 -4.40
CA TYR A 87 3.10 18.34 -5.22
C TYR A 87 2.98 17.78 -6.63
N ARG A 88 2.48 16.56 -6.75
CA ARG A 88 2.31 15.91 -8.05
C ARG A 88 0.96 16.17 -8.68
N ASN A 89 0.13 16.96 -8.02
CA ASN A 89 -1.20 17.33 -8.52
C ASN A 89 -2.07 16.11 -8.85
N UNK A 90 -1.99 15.08 -7.95
CA UNK A 90 -2.69 13.93 -8.20
C UNK A 90 -3.87 13.99 -7.36
N SER A 91 -4.96 13.46 -7.92
CA SER A 91 -6.23 13.26 -7.23
C SER A 91 -6.15 12.03 -6.34
N MET A 92 -6.81 12.02 -5.19
CA MET A 92 -6.82 10.84 -4.33
C MET A 92 -7.36 9.61 -5.06
N GLN A 93 -8.26 9.79 -5.94
CA GLN A 93 -8.80 8.67 -6.74
C GLN A 93 -7.76 7.98 -7.61
N UNK A 94 -6.64 8.50 -7.89
CA UNK A 94 -5.67 8.01 -8.65
C UNK A 94 -4.61 7.45 -7.88
N ILE A 95 -4.86 7.38 -6.62
CA ILE A 95 -3.84 6.80 -5.72
C ILE A 95 -4.26 5.41 -5.25
N CYS A 96 -3.31 4.48 -5.21
CA CYS A 96 -3.51 3.13 -4.66
C CYS A 96 -2.59 2.97 -3.45
N ILE A 97 -3.18 2.67 -2.31
CA ILE A 97 -2.46 2.42 -1.05
C ILE A 97 -2.40 0.92 -0.81
N ILE A 98 -1.20 0.41 -0.50
CA ILE A 98 -0.99 -1.01 -0.23
C ILE A 98 -0.68 -1.16 1.25
N HIS A 99 -1.45 -1.98 1.95
CA HIS A 99 -1.36 -2.03 3.41
C HIS A 99 -1.76 -3.38 3.99
N ASP A 100 -1.29 -3.64 5.20
CA ASP A 100 -1.72 -4.80 5.99
C ASP A 100 -3.13 -4.57 6.52
N ASP A 101 -3.90 -5.66 6.69
CA ASP A 101 -5.31 -5.53 7.06
C ASP A 101 -5.68 -6.59 8.09
N LEU A 102 -6.09 -6.13 9.28
CA LEU A 102 -6.50 -7.00 10.38
C LEU A 102 -7.80 -7.74 10.09
N ASP A 103 -8.61 -7.25 9.17
CA ASP A 103 -9.93 -7.81 8.93
C ASP A 103 -9.95 -8.92 7.88
N LEU A 104 -8.78 -9.26 7.33
CA LEU A 104 -8.65 -10.36 6.38
C LEU A 104 -7.74 -11.43 6.95
N ASP A 105 -8.03 -12.68 6.61
CA ASP A 105 -7.19 -13.79 7.04
C ASP A 105 -5.80 -13.68 6.44
N VAL A 106 -4.82 -14.24 7.14
CA VAL A 106 -3.44 -14.27 6.65
C VAL A 106 -3.42 -14.89 5.26
N GLY A 107 -2.82 -14.18 4.32
CA GLY A 107 -2.70 -14.67 2.95
C GLY A 107 -3.74 -14.16 1.98
N GLU A 108 -4.82 -13.56 2.47
CA GLU A 108 -5.82 -12.97 1.57
C GLU A 108 -5.35 -11.63 1.03
N VAL A 109 -5.58 -11.41 -0.26
CA VAL A 109 -5.34 -10.13 -0.90
C VAL A 109 -6.64 -9.70 -1.56
N ARG A 110 -7.12 -8.52 -1.22
CA ARG A 110 -8.39 -7.99 -1.74
C ARG A 110 -8.19 -6.57 -2.21
N ILE A 111 -8.97 -6.16 -3.18
CA ILE A 111 -8.92 -4.82 -3.75
C ILE A 111 -10.21 -4.10 -3.39
N LYS A 112 -10.06 -2.83 -2.97
CA LYS A 112 -11.22 -2.06 -2.54
C LYS A 112 -11.06 -0.61 -2.99
N TYR A 113 -12.16 0.05 -3.28
CA TYR A 113 -12.17 1.49 -3.48
C TYR A 113 -12.95 2.12 -2.35
N SER A 114 -12.33 3.15 -1.71
CA SER A 114 -12.97 3.91 -0.64
C SER A 114 -13.18 3.07 0.63
N GLY A 115 -13.69 3.69 1.66
CA GLY A 115 -13.99 3.06 2.93
C GLY A 115 -13.20 3.62 4.09
N GLY A 116 -13.53 3.16 5.30
CA GLY A 116 -12.86 3.59 6.52
C GLY A 116 -11.47 3.01 6.68
N HIS A 117 -10.86 3.29 7.83
CA HIS A 117 -9.47 2.88 8.07
C HIS A 117 -9.34 1.51 8.74
N GLY A 118 -10.42 0.96 9.27
CA GLY A 118 -10.39 -0.37 9.88
C GLY A 118 -9.40 -0.53 11.03
N GLY A 119 -9.11 0.56 11.72
CA GLY A 119 -8.16 0.54 12.83
C GLY A 119 -6.70 0.66 12.40
N HIS A 120 -6.43 0.81 11.11
CA HIS A 120 -5.06 0.95 10.62
C HIS A 120 -4.61 2.40 10.78
N ASN A 121 -3.56 2.62 11.58
CA ASN A 121 -3.14 3.99 11.93
C ASN A 121 -2.66 4.78 10.71
N GLY A 122 -2.01 4.12 9.76
CA GLY A 122 -1.58 4.80 8.54
C GLY A 122 -2.75 5.26 7.70
N LEU A 123 -3.75 4.40 7.52
CA LEU A 123 -4.95 4.78 6.76
C LEU A 123 -5.71 5.90 7.47
N ARG A 124 -5.83 5.80 8.80
CA ARG A 124 -6.50 6.86 9.57
C ARG A 124 -5.83 8.22 9.32
N ASP A 125 -4.51 8.24 9.36
CA ASP A 125 -3.78 9.49 9.18
C ASP A 125 -3.89 10.02 7.75
N ILE A 126 -3.87 9.13 6.76
CA ILE A 126 -4.05 9.53 5.37
C ILE A 126 -5.43 10.15 5.15
N ILE A 127 -6.46 9.48 5.64
CA ILE A 127 -7.83 10.00 5.49
C ILE A 127 -7.97 11.37 6.14
N GLN A 128 -7.41 11.51 7.33
CA GLN A 128 -7.47 12.80 8.05
C GLN A 128 -6.68 13.88 7.33
N ALA A 129 -5.44 13.60 6.95
CA ALA A 129 -4.56 14.62 6.36
C ALA A 129 -5.00 15.00 4.95
N CYS A 130 -5.48 14.06 4.17
CA CYS A 130 -5.85 14.31 2.78
C CYS A 130 -7.32 14.69 2.61
N GLY A 131 -8.11 14.54 3.65
CA GLY A 131 -9.52 14.92 3.62
C GLY A 131 -10.38 14.05 2.72
N SER A 132 -9.96 12.82 2.46
CA SER A 132 -10.70 11.92 1.59
C SER A 132 -10.39 10.48 1.91
N LYS A 133 -11.41 9.64 1.83
CA LYS A 133 -11.24 8.19 1.92
C LYS A 133 -11.40 7.52 0.55
N ASP A 134 -11.52 8.31 -0.51
CA ASP A 134 -11.83 7.82 -1.85
C ASP A 134 -10.55 7.54 -2.62
N PHE A 135 -9.92 6.42 -2.30
CA PHE A 135 -8.73 5.94 -2.98
C PHE A 135 -8.77 4.41 -3.05
N ILE A 136 -7.94 3.86 -3.93
CA ILE A 136 -7.86 2.41 -4.12
C ILE A 136 -7.00 1.81 -3.02
N ARG A 137 -7.36 0.62 -2.54
CA ARG A 137 -6.60 -0.13 -1.54
C ARG A 137 -6.29 -1.52 -2.04
N ILE A 138 -5.04 -1.93 -1.91
CA ILE A 138 -4.66 -3.34 -1.97
C ILE A 138 -4.51 -3.77 -0.51
N ARG A 139 -5.41 -4.64 -0.06
CA ARG A 139 -5.53 -5.05 1.34
C ARG A 139 -4.90 -6.42 1.51
N MET A 140 -3.92 -6.51 2.42
CA MET A 140 -3.15 -7.74 2.62
C MET A 140 -3.45 -8.28 4.02
N GLY A 141 -4.14 -9.39 4.09
CA GLY A 141 -4.60 -9.94 5.36
C GLY A 141 -3.50 -10.39 6.27
N ILE A 142 -3.60 -10.03 7.54
CA ILE A 142 -2.67 -10.49 8.58
C ILE A 142 -3.38 -11.16 9.75
N GLY A 143 -4.71 -11.28 9.68
CA GLY A 143 -5.48 -11.83 10.77
C GLY A 143 -5.60 -10.86 11.93
N HIS A 144 -6.46 -11.18 12.88
CA HIS A 144 -6.73 -10.29 14.01
C HIS A 144 -6.21 -10.92 15.31
N PRO A 145 -5.44 -10.15 16.10
CA PRO A 145 -4.98 -10.67 17.38
C PRO A 145 -6.08 -10.61 18.43
N GLU A 146 -5.79 -11.15 19.59
CA GLU A 146 -6.65 -10.96 20.75
C GLU A 146 -6.74 -9.47 21.07
N LYS A 147 -7.82 -9.09 21.77
CA LYS A 147 -8.01 -7.70 22.17
C LYS A 147 -6.78 -7.15 22.88
N ASP A 148 -6.57 -5.87 22.69
CA ASP A 148 -5.53 -5.08 23.36
C ASP A 148 -4.11 -5.36 22.89
N GLU A 149 -3.95 -6.16 21.83
CA GLU A 149 -2.63 -6.49 21.33
C GLU A 149 -2.37 -5.99 19.92
N VAL A 150 -3.25 -5.14 19.37
CA VAL A 150 -3.15 -4.77 17.95
C VAL A 150 -1.83 -4.07 17.63
N ILE A 151 -1.43 -3.10 18.47
CA ILE A 151 -0.20 -2.35 18.20
C ILE A 151 1.01 -3.28 18.19
N ASP A 152 1.12 -4.13 19.22
CA ASP A 152 2.22 -5.07 19.29
C ASP A 152 2.19 -6.07 18.14
N TYR A 153 0.99 -6.52 17.79
CA TYR A 153 0.82 -7.51 16.73
C TYR A 153 1.32 -6.99 15.38
N VAL A 154 0.89 -5.79 14.98
CA VAL A 154 1.29 -5.27 13.67
C VAL A 154 2.78 -4.95 13.62
N LEU A 155 3.38 -4.66 14.77
CA LEU A 155 4.81 -4.38 14.85
C LEU A 155 5.65 -5.62 15.11
N SER A 156 5.03 -6.82 15.14
CA SER A 156 5.75 -8.06 15.36
C SER A 156 5.99 -8.78 14.05
N LYS A 157 6.93 -9.71 14.09
CA LYS A 157 7.23 -10.55 12.94
C LYS A 157 6.17 -11.64 12.78
N PRO A 158 5.95 -12.13 11.58
CA PRO A 158 5.00 -13.23 11.38
C PRO A 158 5.41 -14.45 12.16
N LYS A 159 4.41 -15.22 12.56
CA LYS A 159 4.65 -16.52 13.19
C LYS A 159 5.26 -17.48 12.18
N LYS A 160 5.96 -18.51 12.72
CA LYS A 160 6.42 -19.61 11.91
C LYS A 160 5.20 -20.22 11.21
N GLY A 161 5.28 -20.43 9.94
CA GLY A 161 4.15 -20.92 9.17
C GLY A 161 3.38 -19.83 8.48
N GLU A 162 3.41 -18.62 8.99
CA GLU A 162 2.81 -17.47 8.30
C GLU A 162 3.76 -16.82 7.32
N LYS A 163 5.06 -16.98 7.53
CA LYS A 163 6.06 -16.26 6.72
C LYS A 163 5.90 -16.56 5.23
N GLU A 164 5.79 -17.85 4.89
CA GLU A 164 5.66 -18.24 3.48
C GLU A 164 4.34 -17.76 2.90
N ILE A 165 3.27 -17.80 3.70
CA ILE A 165 1.96 -17.34 3.25
C ILE A 165 2.02 -15.85 2.95
N LEU A 166 2.68 -15.08 3.81
CA LEU A 166 2.80 -13.64 3.60
C LEU A 166 3.72 -13.31 2.43
N GLU A 167 4.76 -14.11 2.19
CA GLU A 167 5.58 -13.94 1.00
C GLU A 167 4.76 -14.13 -0.27
N GLN A 168 3.85 -15.12 -0.27
CA GLN A 168 2.93 -15.30 -1.38
C GLN A 168 2.03 -14.09 -1.55
N SER A 169 1.54 -13.53 -0.44
CA SER A 169 0.71 -12.32 -0.49
C SER A 169 1.44 -11.16 -1.13
N ILE A 170 2.73 -11.01 -0.83
CA ILE A 170 3.52 -9.94 -1.41
C ILE A 170 3.57 -10.08 -2.94
N TYR A 171 3.77 -11.30 -3.43
CA TYR A 171 3.72 -11.54 -4.88
C TYR A 171 2.33 -11.24 -5.45
N GLN A 172 1.28 -11.64 -4.74
CA GLN A 172 -0.07 -11.38 -5.20
C GLN A 172 -0.38 -9.88 -5.22
N ALA A 173 0.13 -9.13 -4.23
CA ALA A 173 -0.05 -7.69 -4.24
C ALA A 173 0.63 -7.06 -5.45
N ALA A 174 1.84 -7.54 -5.79
CA ALA A 174 2.52 -7.04 -6.98
C ALA A 174 1.74 -7.40 -8.25
N GLU A 175 1.15 -8.59 -8.31
CA GLU A 175 0.29 -8.95 -9.44
C GLU A 175 -0.94 -8.04 -9.53
N ALA A 176 -1.49 -7.67 -8.38
CA ALA A 176 -2.63 -6.74 -8.37
C ALA A 176 -2.22 -5.37 -8.90
N MET A 177 -1.01 -4.91 -8.58
CA MET A 177 -0.51 -3.65 -9.15
C MET A 177 -0.43 -3.73 -10.67
N ASP A 178 0.10 -4.84 -11.21
CA ASP A 178 0.12 -5.04 -12.64
C ASP A 178 -1.28 -5.01 -13.24
N SER A 179 -2.20 -5.71 -12.61
CA SER A 179 -3.57 -5.78 -13.12
C SER A 179 -4.22 -4.40 -13.12
N LEU A 180 -3.98 -3.61 -12.07
CA LEU A 180 -4.51 -2.25 -12.02
C LEU A 180 -3.98 -1.40 -13.16
N LEU A 181 -2.69 -1.55 -13.49
CA LEU A 181 -2.12 -0.79 -14.61
C LEU A 181 -2.64 -1.27 -15.96
N ILE A 182 -2.77 -2.58 -16.15
CA ILE A 182 -3.19 -3.13 -17.43
C ILE A 182 -4.70 -2.99 -17.63
N ASN A 183 -5.48 -3.32 -16.62
CA ASN A 183 -6.92 -3.53 -16.76
C ASN A 183 -7.78 -2.50 -16.03
N GLY A 184 -7.23 -1.81 -15.03
CA GLY A 184 -7.99 -0.87 -14.23
C GLY A 184 -8.67 -1.53 -13.03
N LEU A 185 -9.35 -0.69 -12.26
CA LEU A 185 -9.92 -1.09 -10.96
C LEU A 185 -10.98 -2.17 -11.07
N ASP A 186 -11.92 -2.00 -12.01
CA ASP A 186 -13.09 -2.90 -12.04
C ASP A 186 -12.68 -4.33 -12.31
N GLU A 187 -11.84 -4.54 -13.32
CA GLU A 187 -11.42 -5.90 -13.67
C GLU A 187 -10.51 -6.48 -12.58
N THR A 188 -9.68 -5.65 -11.97
CA THR A 188 -8.81 -6.12 -10.89
C THR A 188 -9.64 -6.56 -9.69
N MET A 189 -10.68 -5.81 -9.34
CA MET A 189 -11.57 -6.24 -8.26
C MET A 189 -12.23 -7.58 -8.58
N ASN A 190 -12.68 -7.76 -9.83
CA ASN A 190 -13.28 -9.05 -10.22
C ASN A 190 -12.28 -10.19 -10.09
N ARG A 191 -11.03 -9.95 -10.47
CA ARG A 191 -10.02 -10.99 -10.47
C ARG A 191 -9.57 -11.38 -9.07
N PHE A 192 -9.41 -10.42 -8.17
CA PHE A 192 -8.81 -10.66 -6.85
C PHE A 192 -9.84 -10.85 -5.74
N ASN A 193 -11.05 -10.39 -5.92
CA ASN A 193 -12.09 -10.50 -4.90
C ASN A 193 -13.01 -11.69 -5.21
#